data_ce96b8c296be9463b1b339e36eeef1a0
#
_entry.id   ce96b8c296be9463b1b339e36eeef1a0
#
_cell.length_a   1.000
_cell.length_b   1.000
_cell.length_c   1.000
_cell.angle_alpha   90.00
_cell.angle_beta   90.00
_cell.angle_gamma   90.00
#
_symmetry.space_group_name_H-M   'P 1'
#
loop_
_entity.id
_entity.type
_entity.pdbx_description
1 polymer ?
#
loop_
_entity_poly.entity_id
_entity_poly.type
_entity_poly.pdbx_seq_one_letter_code
_entity_poly.pdbx_strand_id
1 'polypeptide(L)'
;KSGLLPHLTVEDNITLISKVDGGNGKMVKERARELMDIVNLPYATFARRYPIELSGGQQQRVGIARSLMANPPLIIMDEPFGALDPITKSHLHDEFLHLNESLGKTILIVTHDLREAFKLSDRVILMNNGTIEQIGKKNDFIENPANLFVTEFMKGQLSE
;
A
#
# COMPACT_ATOMS: atom_id res chain seq x y z
N LYS A 1 8.12 5.41 -6.87
CA LYS A 1 8.77 6.33 -5.89
C LYS A 1 7.88 6.40 -4.68
N SER A 2 8.43 6.18 -3.49
CA SER A 2 7.69 6.11 -2.20
C SER A 2 6.93 7.41 -1.80
N GLY A 3 7.08 8.49 -2.56
CA GLY A 3 6.47 9.79 -2.24
C GLY A 3 6.94 10.40 -0.90
N LEU A 4 7.99 9.85 -0.28
CA LEU A 4 8.56 10.41 0.93
C LEU A 4 9.38 11.67 0.61
N LEU A 5 9.38 12.61 1.55
CA LEU A 5 10.20 13.81 1.45
C LEU A 5 11.64 13.47 1.86
N PRO A 6 12.62 13.56 0.94
CA PRO A 6 13.98 13.03 1.16
C PRO A 6 14.78 13.80 2.22
N HIS A 7 14.41 15.04 2.49
CA HIS A 7 15.05 15.92 3.48
C HIS A 7 14.44 15.81 4.89
N LEU A 8 13.40 15.01 5.06
CA LEU A 8 12.77 14.75 6.35
C LEU A 8 13.15 13.36 6.86
N THR A 9 13.25 13.22 8.18
CA THR A 9 13.43 11.91 8.82
C THR A 9 12.18 11.03 8.64
N VAL A 10 12.27 9.76 9.00
CA VAL A 10 11.13 8.84 9.03
C VAL A 10 10.02 9.38 9.92
N GLU A 11 10.35 9.78 11.15
CA GLU A 11 9.38 10.38 12.09
C GLU A 11 8.73 11.63 11.50
N ASP A 12 9.52 12.52 10.90
CA ASP A 12 9.01 13.76 10.31
C ASP A 12 8.12 13.50 9.09
N ASN A 13 8.47 12.52 8.25
CA ASN A 13 7.60 12.09 7.15
C ASN A 13 6.24 11.58 7.65
N ILE A 14 6.23 10.74 8.69
CA ILE A 14 4.99 10.18 9.25
C ILE A 14 4.14 11.28 9.89
N THR A 15 4.76 12.17 10.65
CA THR A 15 4.05 13.20 11.45
C THR A 15 3.70 14.47 10.69
N LEU A 16 4.12 14.60 9.42
CA LEU A 16 4.04 15.82 8.64
C LEU A 16 2.65 16.46 8.66
N ILE A 17 1.62 15.69 8.32
CA ILE A 17 0.23 16.18 8.21
C ILE A 17 -0.25 16.66 9.59
N SER A 18 -0.06 15.84 10.62
CA SER A 18 -0.52 16.20 11.98
C SER A 18 0.19 17.42 12.57
N LYS A 19 1.45 17.67 12.18
CA LYS A 19 2.18 18.88 12.57
C LYS A 19 1.61 20.13 11.89
N VAL A 20 1.25 20.01 10.60
CA VAL A 20 0.64 21.12 9.85
C VAL A 20 -0.75 21.47 10.42
N ASP A 21 -1.51 20.46 10.83
CA ASP A 21 -2.86 20.65 11.42
C ASP A 21 -2.82 21.12 12.89
N GLY A 22 -1.65 21.43 13.45
CA GLY A 22 -1.51 21.95 14.81
C GLY A 22 -1.69 20.90 15.92
N GLY A 23 -1.48 19.63 15.61
CA GLY A 23 -1.59 18.53 16.57
C GLY A 23 -0.65 18.66 17.76
N ASN A 24 -1.10 18.20 18.95
CA ASN A 24 -0.28 18.16 20.15
C ASN A 24 0.96 17.30 19.94
N GLY A 25 2.14 17.91 19.99
CA GLY A 25 3.41 17.29 19.66
C GLY A 25 3.72 15.98 20.42
N LYS A 26 3.28 15.85 21.68
CA LYS A 26 3.46 14.61 22.45
C LYS A 26 2.57 13.48 21.91
N MET A 27 1.29 13.74 21.68
CA MET A 27 0.33 12.77 21.14
C MET A 27 0.70 12.35 19.71
N VAL A 28 1.13 13.31 18.89
CA VAL A 28 1.62 13.05 17.51
C VAL A 28 2.80 12.09 17.52
N LYS A 29 3.75 12.29 18.45
CA LYS A 29 4.93 11.43 18.56
C LYS A 29 4.61 10.02 19.09
N GLU A 30 3.72 9.93 20.08
CA GLU A 30 3.24 8.63 20.58
C GLU A 30 2.54 7.85 19.46
N ARG A 31 1.66 8.51 18.71
CA ARG A 31 0.98 7.89 17.57
C ARG A 31 1.94 7.46 16.47
N ALA A 32 2.96 8.26 16.16
CA ALA A 32 3.99 7.88 15.18
C ALA A 32 4.74 6.63 15.62
N ARG A 33 5.06 6.47 16.92
CA ARG A 33 5.70 5.28 17.47
C ARG A 33 4.82 4.05 17.30
N GLU A 34 3.53 4.13 17.67
CA GLU A 34 2.58 3.03 17.48
C GLU A 34 2.49 2.61 16.01
N LEU A 35 2.40 3.57 15.08
CA LEU A 35 2.32 3.29 13.65
C LEU A 35 3.60 2.68 13.10
N MET A 36 4.76 3.10 13.59
CA MET A 36 6.04 2.49 13.21
C MET A 36 6.13 1.03 13.69
N ASP A 37 5.63 0.75 14.89
CA ASP A 37 5.59 -0.63 15.42
C ASP A 37 4.62 -1.49 14.58
N ILE A 38 3.43 -0.97 14.23
CA ILE A 38 2.45 -1.64 13.36
C ILE A 38 3.07 -2.04 12.01
N VAL A 39 3.88 -1.15 11.41
CA VAL A 39 4.53 -1.43 10.12
C VAL A 39 5.90 -2.15 10.26
N ASN A 40 6.20 -2.73 11.41
CA ASN A 40 7.45 -3.43 11.69
C ASN A 40 8.72 -2.60 11.43
N LEU A 41 8.71 -1.33 11.82
CA LEU A 41 9.85 -0.44 11.81
C LEU A 41 10.15 0.06 13.23
N PRO A 42 10.98 -0.65 14.02
CA PRO A 42 11.30 -0.27 15.40
C PRO A 42 11.70 1.21 15.53
N TYR A 43 10.94 1.96 16.30
CA TYR A 43 11.09 3.42 16.41
C TYR A 43 12.51 3.85 16.81
N ALA A 44 13.13 3.17 17.78
CA ALA A 44 14.49 3.49 18.26
C ALA A 44 15.55 3.41 17.15
N THR A 45 15.33 2.53 16.16
CA THR A 45 16.27 2.27 15.07
C THR A 45 16.02 3.17 13.86
N PHE A 46 14.76 3.43 13.54
CA PHE A 46 14.39 4.00 12.24
C PHE A 46 13.88 5.45 12.31
N ALA A 47 13.37 5.93 13.44
CA ALA A 47 12.70 7.23 13.52
C ALA A 47 13.57 8.41 13.01
N ARG A 48 14.87 8.36 13.24
CA ARG A 48 15.81 9.42 12.87
C ARG A 48 16.52 9.22 11.53
N ARG A 49 16.26 8.09 10.84
CA ARG A 49 16.82 7.83 9.51
C ARG A 49 16.14 8.68 8.46
N TYR A 50 16.85 8.92 7.38
CA TYR A 50 16.34 9.56 6.18
C TYR A 50 15.91 8.51 5.14
N PRO A 51 15.00 8.83 4.19
CA PRO A 51 14.54 7.88 3.17
C PRO A 51 15.67 7.20 2.39
N ILE A 52 16.77 7.89 2.12
CA ILE A 52 17.93 7.33 1.41
C ILE A 52 18.64 6.19 2.16
N GLU A 53 18.48 6.11 3.48
CA GLU A 53 19.06 5.09 4.33
C GLU A 53 18.17 3.83 4.45
N LEU A 54 17.03 3.82 3.75
CA LEU A 54 16.00 2.77 3.81
C LEU A 54 15.98 1.96 2.52
N SER A 55 15.69 0.66 2.65
CA SER A 55 15.31 -0.16 1.49
C SER A 55 13.98 0.31 0.91
N GLY A 56 13.68 -0.08 -0.35
CA GLY A 56 12.40 0.26 -1.00
C GLY A 56 11.18 -0.18 -0.18
N GLY A 57 11.22 -1.39 0.38
CA GLY A 57 10.15 -1.90 1.25
C GLY A 57 10.01 -1.11 2.57
N GLN A 58 11.13 -0.70 3.17
CA GLN A 58 11.09 0.15 4.37
C GLN A 58 10.52 1.54 4.05
N GLN A 59 10.88 2.14 2.92
CA GLN A 59 10.29 3.40 2.46
C GLN A 59 8.77 3.28 2.26
N GLN A 60 8.31 2.17 1.69
CA GLN A 60 6.90 1.90 1.51
C GLN A 60 6.16 1.80 2.84
N ARG A 61 6.71 1.07 3.82
CA ARG A 61 6.13 0.98 5.17
C ARG A 61 6.04 2.35 5.86
N VAL A 62 7.03 3.22 5.68
CA VAL A 62 6.95 4.62 6.13
C VAL A 62 5.80 5.36 5.44
N GLY A 63 5.61 5.15 4.14
CA GLY A 63 4.48 5.72 3.39
C GLY A 63 3.13 5.27 3.92
N ILE A 64 2.99 3.98 4.26
CA ILE A 64 1.79 3.42 4.90
C ILE A 64 1.57 4.06 6.28
N ALA A 65 2.59 4.09 7.14
CA ALA A 65 2.49 4.70 8.47
C ALA A 65 2.07 6.18 8.37
N ARG A 66 2.63 6.93 7.42
CA ARG A 66 2.23 8.32 7.15
C ARG A 66 0.76 8.43 6.75
N SER A 67 0.27 7.56 5.90
CA SER A 67 -1.13 7.58 5.47
C SER A 67 -2.11 7.26 6.61
N LEU A 68 -1.66 6.45 7.58
CA LEU A 68 -2.44 6.08 8.76
C LEU A 68 -2.45 7.13 9.87
N MET A 69 -1.57 8.14 9.79
CA MET A 69 -1.41 9.13 10.87
C MET A 69 -2.69 9.90 11.16
N ALA A 70 -3.47 10.24 10.13
CA ALA A 70 -4.77 10.90 10.25
C ALA A 70 -5.93 9.93 10.55
N ASN A 71 -5.65 8.63 10.77
CA ASN A 71 -6.63 7.58 11.00
C ASN A 71 -7.78 7.54 9.97
N PRO A 72 -7.52 7.60 8.65
CA PRO A 72 -8.56 7.67 7.63
C PRO A 72 -9.37 6.37 7.58
N PRO A 73 -10.65 6.41 7.16
CA PRO A 73 -11.46 5.21 6.92
C PRO A 73 -11.06 4.47 5.63
N LEU A 74 -10.47 5.18 4.67
CA LEU A 74 -10.04 4.69 3.36
C LEU A 74 -8.59 5.09 3.09
N ILE A 75 -7.79 4.15 2.64
CA ILE A 75 -6.40 4.36 2.17
C ILE A 75 -6.34 4.05 0.68
N ILE A 76 -5.74 4.94 -0.10
CA ILE A 76 -5.51 4.73 -1.54
C ILE A 76 -4.02 4.58 -1.77
N MET A 77 -3.63 3.51 -2.48
CA MET A 77 -2.26 3.21 -2.84
C MET A 77 -2.16 3.06 -4.36
N ASP A 78 -1.26 3.83 -4.96
CA ASP A 78 -1.00 3.80 -6.39
C ASP A 78 0.34 3.09 -6.64
N GLU A 79 0.28 1.95 -7.34
CA GLU A 79 1.43 1.08 -7.68
C GLU A 79 2.37 0.82 -6.48
N PRO A 80 1.86 0.40 -5.32
CA PRO A 80 2.68 0.36 -4.11
C PRO A 80 3.86 -0.62 -4.21
N PHE A 81 3.80 -1.63 -5.07
CA PHE A 81 4.85 -2.67 -5.20
C PHE A 81 5.56 -2.64 -6.56
N GLY A 82 5.27 -1.66 -7.42
CA GLY A 82 5.73 -1.64 -8.81
C GLY A 82 7.24 -1.51 -9.01
N ALA A 83 7.98 -0.96 -8.04
CA ALA A 83 9.41 -0.70 -8.14
C ALA A 83 10.30 -1.77 -7.48
N LEU A 84 9.73 -2.92 -7.11
CA LEU A 84 10.41 -3.96 -6.34
C LEU A 84 10.74 -5.18 -7.20
N ASP A 85 11.85 -5.85 -6.86
CA ASP A 85 12.16 -7.17 -7.44
C ASP A 85 11.15 -8.23 -6.98
N PRO A 86 10.98 -9.35 -7.75
CA PRO A 86 9.92 -10.32 -7.48
C PRO A 86 9.99 -10.97 -6.09
N ILE A 87 11.20 -11.21 -5.55
CA ILE A 87 11.38 -11.85 -4.24
C ILE A 87 10.93 -10.90 -3.14
N THR A 88 11.45 -9.67 -3.17
CA THR A 88 11.06 -8.62 -2.22
C THR A 88 9.56 -8.31 -2.29
N LYS A 89 8.99 -8.28 -3.52
CA LYS A 89 7.58 -8.08 -3.75
C LYS A 89 6.73 -9.17 -3.07
N SER A 90 7.09 -10.45 -3.22
CA SER A 90 6.35 -11.55 -2.60
C SER A 90 6.33 -11.44 -1.07
N HIS A 91 7.47 -11.17 -0.44
CA HIS A 91 7.56 -10.99 1.01
C HIS A 91 6.70 -9.80 1.49
N LEU A 92 6.75 -8.68 0.77
CA LEU A 92 5.96 -7.50 1.13
C LEU A 92 4.45 -7.71 0.95
N HIS A 93 4.02 -8.51 -0.01
CA HIS A 93 2.63 -8.90 -0.15
C HIS A 93 2.12 -9.65 1.07
N ASP A 94 2.89 -10.61 1.58
CA ASP A 94 2.51 -11.39 2.75
C ASP A 94 2.47 -10.51 4.02
N GLU A 95 3.46 -9.63 4.20
CA GLU A 95 3.46 -8.64 5.27
C GLU A 95 2.29 -7.65 5.17
N PHE A 96 1.95 -7.22 3.94
CA PHE A 96 0.82 -6.33 3.71
C PHE A 96 -0.52 -6.98 4.08
N LEU A 97 -0.72 -8.26 3.76
CA LEU A 97 -1.93 -9.00 4.15
C LEU A 97 -2.07 -9.05 5.68
N HIS A 98 -1.01 -9.41 6.39
CA HIS A 98 -1.02 -9.40 7.87
C HIS A 98 -1.28 -8.01 8.46
N LEU A 99 -0.68 -6.98 7.84
CA LEU A 99 -0.90 -5.59 8.24
C LEU A 99 -2.37 -5.19 8.04
N ASN A 100 -2.94 -5.52 6.87
CA ASN A 100 -4.33 -5.17 6.52
C ASN A 100 -5.32 -5.79 7.51
N GLU A 101 -5.13 -7.06 7.91
CA GLU A 101 -5.95 -7.74 8.92
C GLU A 101 -5.95 -6.97 10.25
N SER A 102 -4.81 -6.43 10.65
CA SER A 102 -4.66 -5.69 11.91
C SER A 102 -5.22 -4.27 11.87
N LEU A 103 -5.26 -3.65 10.69
CA LEU A 103 -5.69 -2.26 10.52
C LEU A 103 -7.20 -2.06 10.53
N GLY A 104 -7.99 -3.05 10.08
CA GLY A 104 -9.44 -2.94 9.95
C GLY A 104 -9.90 -1.77 9.07
N LYS A 105 -9.12 -1.44 8.02
CA LYS A 105 -9.36 -0.32 7.11
C LYS A 105 -9.79 -0.80 5.73
N THR A 106 -10.48 0.07 5.01
CA THR A 106 -10.68 -0.13 3.57
C THR A 106 -9.44 0.36 2.83
N ILE A 107 -8.85 -0.52 2.01
CA ILE A 107 -7.68 -0.19 1.20
C ILE A 107 -8.04 -0.35 -0.27
N LEU A 108 -7.81 0.69 -1.06
CA LEU A 108 -7.90 0.68 -2.51
C LEU A 108 -6.49 0.67 -3.09
N ILE A 109 -6.16 -0.39 -3.82
CA ILE A 109 -4.86 -0.54 -4.49
C ILE A 109 -5.09 -0.36 -6.00
N VAL A 110 -4.32 0.53 -6.61
CA VAL A 110 -4.19 0.62 -8.07
C VAL A 110 -2.95 -0.13 -8.48
N THR A 111 -3.07 -1.10 -9.36
CA THR A 111 -1.95 -1.89 -9.90
C THR A 111 -2.25 -2.34 -11.32
N HIS A 112 -1.21 -2.55 -12.12
CA HIS A 112 -1.31 -3.18 -13.44
C HIS A 112 -1.05 -4.69 -13.40
N ASP A 113 -0.69 -5.23 -12.23
CA ASP A 113 -0.41 -6.65 -12.03
C ASP A 113 -1.65 -7.38 -11.50
N LEU A 114 -2.26 -8.20 -12.36
CA LEU A 114 -3.47 -8.94 -12.03
C LEU A 114 -3.24 -9.99 -10.92
N ARG A 115 -2.05 -10.60 -10.87
CA ARG A 115 -1.71 -11.58 -9.82
C ARG A 115 -1.65 -10.91 -8.46
N GLU A 116 -1.08 -9.69 -8.42
CA GLU A 116 -1.07 -8.85 -7.24
C GLU A 116 -2.49 -8.47 -6.80
N ALA A 117 -3.32 -7.97 -7.74
CA ALA A 117 -4.70 -7.63 -7.46
C ALA A 117 -5.47 -8.81 -6.85
N PHE A 118 -5.35 -10.00 -7.42
CA PHE A 118 -6.03 -11.20 -6.92
C PHE A 118 -5.46 -11.76 -5.61
N LYS A 119 -4.18 -11.50 -5.31
CA LYS A 119 -3.56 -11.94 -4.06
C LYS A 119 -3.95 -11.03 -2.89
N LEU A 120 -4.02 -9.71 -3.13
CA LEU A 120 -4.09 -8.72 -2.08
C LEU A 120 -5.50 -8.19 -1.80
N SER A 121 -6.50 -8.48 -2.64
CA SER A 121 -7.82 -7.89 -2.52
C SER A 121 -8.96 -8.89 -2.44
N ASP A 122 -10.02 -8.52 -1.72
CA ASP A 122 -11.29 -9.27 -1.69
C ASP A 122 -12.10 -9.11 -2.97
N ARG A 123 -11.95 -7.96 -3.64
CA ARG A 123 -12.65 -7.60 -4.88
C ARG A 123 -11.72 -6.82 -5.80
N VAL A 124 -11.82 -7.10 -7.08
CA VAL A 124 -11.07 -6.43 -8.15
C VAL A 124 -12.01 -5.62 -9.02
N ILE A 125 -11.57 -4.44 -9.43
CA ILE A 125 -12.20 -3.58 -10.42
C ILE A 125 -11.26 -3.52 -11.63
N LEU A 126 -11.66 -4.12 -12.75
CA LEU A 126 -10.94 -3.99 -14.01
C LEU A 126 -11.45 -2.77 -14.76
N MET A 127 -10.53 -1.88 -15.11
CA MET A 127 -10.83 -0.66 -15.86
C MET A 127 -10.09 -0.65 -17.20
N ASN A 128 -10.73 -0.10 -18.21
CA ASN A 128 -10.16 0.13 -19.52
C ASN A 128 -10.63 1.48 -20.07
N ASN A 129 -9.70 2.34 -20.48
CA ASN A 129 -9.99 3.67 -21.05
C ASN A 129 -11.00 4.50 -20.22
N GLY A 130 -10.86 4.46 -18.87
CA GLY A 130 -11.72 5.21 -17.96
C GLY A 130 -13.09 4.57 -17.69
N THR A 131 -13.36 3.39 -18.28
CA THR A 131 -14.62 2.64 -18.09
C THR A 131 -14.37 1.41 -17.25
N ILE A 132 -15.32 1.08 -16.36
CA ILE A 132 -15.27 -0.17 -15.59
C ILE A 132 -15.78 -1.30 -16.48
N GLU A 133 -14.93 -2.30 -16.72
CA GLU A 133 -15.25 -3.48 -17.53
C GLU A 133 -15.88 -4.60 -16.70
N GLN A 134 -15.33 -4.82 -15.49
CA GLN A 134 -15.85 -5.82 -14.56
C GLN A 134 -15.49 -5.49 -13.11
N ILE A 135 -16.38 -5.85 -12.19
CA ILE A 135 -16.13 -5.84 -10.74
C ILE A 135 -16.49 -7.22 -10.20
N GLY A 136 -15.56 -7.84 -9.45
CA GLY A 136 -15.83 -9.14 -8.85
C GLY A 136 -14.68 -9.69 -8.05
N LYS A 137 -14.83 -10.92 -7.58
CA LYS A 137 -13.76 -11.74 -7.01
C LYS A 137 -12.96 -12.41 -8.13
N LYS A 138 -11.82 -12.98 -7.82
CA LYS A 138 -10.99 -13.73 -8.76
C LYS A 138 -11.79 -14.75 -9.60
N ASN A 139 -12.66 -15.52 -8.95
CA ASN A 139 -13.45 -16.55 -9.64
C ASN A 139 -14.45 -15.97 -10.63
N ASP A 140 -15.02 -14.78 -10.36
CA ASP A 140 -15.94 -14.12 -11.29
C ASP A 140 -15.27 -13.77 -12.61
N PHE A 141 -13.97 -13.38 -12.56
CA PHE A 141 -13.16 -13.09 -13.74
C PHE A 141 -12.78 -14.34 -14.54
N ILE A 142 -12.60 -15.48 -13.87
CA ILE A 142 -12.18 -16.74 -14.49
C ILE A 142 -13.40 -17.47 -15.11
N GLU A 143 -14.48 -17.59 -14.35
CA GLU A 143 -15.63 -18.42 -14.70
C GLU A 143 -16.69 -17.65 -15.51
N ASN A 144 -16.82 -16.35 -15.25
CA ASN A 144 -17.85 -15.48 -15.81
C ASN A 144 -17.29 -14.13 -16.29
N PRO A 145 -16.35 -14.10 -17.26
CA PRO A 145 -15.85 -12.84 -17.80
C PRO A 145 -16.97 -12.06 -18.47
N ALA A 146 -17.09 -10.76 -18.13
CA ALA A 146 -18.19 -9.90 -18.57
C ALA A 146 -18.22 -9.67 -20.08
N ASN A 147 -17.05 -9.71 -20.74
CA ASN A 147 -16.93 -9.50 -22.19
C ASN A 147 -15.62 -10.10 -22.74
N LEU A 148 -15.43 -9.97 -24.06
CA LEU A 148 -14.24 -10.49 -24.75
C LEU A 148 -12.95 -9.83 -24.26
N PHE A 149 -12.96 -8.52 -23.98
CA PHE A 149 -11.80 -7.81 -23.46
C PHE A 149 -11.32 -8.42 -22.14
N VAL A 150 -12.23 -8.66 -21.19
CA VAL A 150 -11.91 -9.31 -19.92
C VAL A 150 -11.29 -10.69 -20.15
N THR A 151 -11.89 -11.48 -21.06
CA THR A 151 -11.37 -12.81 -21.40
C THR A 151 -9.95 -12.78 -21.94
N GLU A 152 -9.66 -11.86 -22.86
CA GLU A 152 -8.33 -11.71 -23.49
C GLU A 152 -7.31 -11.17 -22.49
N PHE A 153 -7.71 -10.18 -21.67
CA PHE A 153 -6.87 -9.63 -20.63
C PHE A 153 -6.44 -10.69 -19.61
N MET A 154 -7.39 -11.53 -19.15
CA MET A 154 -7.12 -12.64 -18.24
C MET A 154 -6.14 -13.66 -18.84
N LYS A 155 -6.34 -14.05 -20.11
CA LYS A 155 -5.43 -14.96 -20.80
C LYS A 155 -4.02 -14.40 -20.90
N GLY A 156 -3.86 -13.13 -21.27
CA GLY A 156 -2.56 -12.47 -21.41
C GLY A 156 -1.77 -12.40 -20.10
N GLN A 157 -2.46 -12.16 -18.98
CA GLN A 157 -1.81 -11.96 -17.68
C GLN A 157 -1.56 -13.26 -16.89
N LEU A 158 -2.28 -14.34 -17.19
CA LEU A 158 -2.16 -15.61 -16.46
C LEU A 158 -1.37 -16.66 -17.24
N SER A 159 -0.99 -16.40 -18.51
CA SER A 159 -0.27 -17.35 -19.37
C SER A 159 1.26 -17.29 -19.19
N GLU A 160 1.78 -16.40 -18.36
CA GLU A 160 3.17 -16.29 -17.92
C GLU A 160 3.31 -16.83 -16.48
#